data_db79c06c8821b0700acb096948680d27
#
_entry.id   db79c06c8821b0700acb096948680d27
#
_cell.length_a   1.000
_cell.length_b   1.000
_cell.length_c   1.000
_cell.angle_alpha   90.00
_cell.angle_beta   90.00
_cell.angle_gamma   90.00
#
_symmetry.space_group_name_H-M   'P 1'
#
loop_
_entity.id
_entity.type
_entity.pdbx_description
1 polymer ?
#
loop_
_entity_poly.entity_id
_entity_poly.type
_entity_poly.pdbx_seq_one_letter_code
_entity_poly.pdbx_strand_id
1 'polypeptide(L)'
;MKLLVVDDSSIIRKVIKAVADVLQMEIEEAQDGIEALEMLSKIWKEIDLVLLDWNMPEMSGYDVLVEIKTNDKYKDIPVMMVTTEGQKSNIVAAVRAGAANYLTKPFTVEELQTKILECIGREGDF
;
A
#
# COMPACT_ATOMS: atom_id res chain seq x y z
N MET A 1 9.04 -3.98 -11.43
CA MET A 1 7.86 -3.46 -10.70
C MET A 1 8.29 -2.61 -9.54
N LYS A 2 7.54 -1.57 -9.28
CA LYS A 2 7.87 -0.63 -8.21
C LYS A 2 6.69 -0.46 -7.26
N LEU A 3 6.97 -0.57 -5.96
CA LEU A 3 5.99 -0.37 -4.89
C LEU A 3 6.20 1.00 -4.26
N LEU A 4 5.12 1.64 -3.86
CA LEU A 4 5.18 2.81 -2.98
C LEU A 4 4.75 2.35 -1.59
N VAL A 5 5.65 2.46 -0.62
CA VAL A 5 5.42 2.02 0.76
C VAL A 5 5.22 3.25 1.63
N VAL A 6 4.02 3.39 2.19
CA VAL A 6 3.61 4.55 2.98
C VAL A 6 3.35 4.11 4.41
N ASP A 7 4.28 4.43 5.29
CA ASP A 7 4.22 4.06 6.71
C ASP A 7 5.17 4.98 7.48
N ASP A 8 4.73 5.48 8.63
CA ASP A 8 5.57 6.35 9.44
C ASP A 8 6.65 5.58 10.21
N SER A 9 6.56 4.24 10.27
CA SER A 9 7.56 3.40 10.89
C SER A 9 8.67 3.04 9.91
N SER A 10 9.89 3.52 10.16
CA SER A 10 11.05 3.16 9.34
C SER A 10 11.37 1.67 9.43
N ILE A 11 11.07 1.04 10.58
CA ILE A 11 11.30 -0.39 10.77
C ILE A 11 10.40 -1.20 9.83
N ILE A 12 9.12 -0.85 9.77
CA ILE A 12 8.17 -1.53 8.87
C ILE A 12 8.59 -1.33 7.42
N ARG A 13 9.00 -0.11 7.04
CA ARG A 13 9.46 0.12 5.66
C ARG A 13 10.67 -0.75 5.31
N LYS A 14 11.60 -0.95 6.27
CA LYS A 14 12.75 -1.83 6.06
C LYS A 14 12.35 -3.29 5.88
N VAL A 15 11.38 -3.74 6.67
CA VAL A 15 10.85 -5.11 6.55
C VAL A 15 10.25 -5.31 5.17
N ILE A 16 9.42 -4.36 4.73
CA ILE A 16 8.77 -4.45 3.42
C ILE A 16 9.83 -4.39 2.29
N LYS A 17 10.85 -3.54 2.45
CA LYS A 17 11.94 -3.49 1.48
C LYS A 17 12.63 -4.83 1.33
N ALA A 18 12.90 -5.52 2.43
CA ALA A 18 13.55 -6.83 2.39
C ALA A 18 12.68 -7.84 1.63
N VAL A 19 11.37 -7.81 1.84
CA VAL A 19 10.43 -8.68 1.12
C VAL A 19 10.41 -8.32 -0.36
N ALA A 20 10.36 -7.04 -0.68
CA ALA A 20 10.39 -6.57 -2.06
C ALA A 20 11.67 -6.98 -2.79
N ASP A 21 12.81 -6.93 -2.10
CA ASP A 21 14.08 -7.37 -2.66
C ASP A 21 14.04 -8.85 -3.07
N VAL A 22 13.43 -9.69 -2.22
CA VAL A 22 13.27 -11.11 -2.53
C VAL A 22 12.38 -11.31 -3.77
N LEU A 23 11.36 -10.48 -3.92
CA LEU A 23 10.46 -10.52 -5.07
C LEU A 23 11.03 -9.78 -6.30
N GLN A 24 12.22 -9.21 -6.16
CA GLN A 24 12.89 -8.44 -7.22
C GLN A 24 12.07 -7.22 -7.65
N MET A 25 11.47 -6.54 -6.67
CA MET A 25 10.70 -5.33 -6.86
C MET A 25 11.44 -4.14 -6.26
N GLU A 26 11.36 -3.00 -6.93
CA GLU A 26 11.88 -1.75 -6.37
C GLU A 26 10.85 -1.13 -5.45
N ILE A 27 11.31 -0.31 -4.50
CA ILE A 27 10.39 0.44 -3.65
C ILE A 27 10.76 1.93 -3.62
N GLU A 28 9.73 2.75 -3.46
CA GLU A 28 9.83 4.13 -3.04
C GLU A 28 9.16 4.22 -1.68
N GLU A 29 9.67 5.07 -0.79
CA GLU A 29 9.17 5.17 0.57
C GLU A 29 8.62 6.55 0.85
N ALA A 30 7.49 6.60 1.56
CA ALA A 30 6.92 7.84 2.08
C ALA A 30 6.59 7.61 3.55
N GLN A 31 6.85 8.61 4.39
CA GLN A 31 6.64 8.48 5.83
C GLN A 31 5.26 8.97 6.29
N ASP A 32 4.51 9.61 5.41
CA ASP A 32 3.15 10.08 5.70
C ASP A 32 2.35 10.24 4.42
N GLY A 33 1.07 10.55 4.59
CA GLY A 33 0.15 10.67 3.46
C GLY A 33 0.44 11.84 2.54
N ILE A 34 0.89 12.94 3.10
CA ILE A 34 1.21 14.14 2.31
C ILE A 34 2.40 13.85 1.40
N GLU A 35 3.45 13.26 1.97
CA GLU A 35 4.63 12.86 1.19
C GLU A 35 4.27 11.84 0.10
N ALA A 36 3.37 10.89 0.43
CA ALA A 36 2.92 9.90 -0.54
C ALA A 36 2.22 10.54 -1.73
N LEU A 37 1.30 11.46 -1.48
CA LEU A 37 0.57 12.14 -2.57
C LEU A 37 1.50 13.02 -3.39
N GLU A 38 2.45 13.68 -2.74
CA GLU A 38 3.46 14.48 -3.42
C GLU A 38 4.31 13.61 -4.33
N MET A 39 4.73 12.45 -3.85
CA MET A 39 5.50 11.49 -4.64
C MET A 39 4.70 10.96 -5.82
N LEU A 40 3.43 10.60 -5.60
CA LEU A 40 2.56 10.16 -6.69
C LEU A 40 2.42 11.21 -7.78
N SER A 41 2.37 12.50 -7.40
CA SER A 41 2.26 13.57 -8.38
C SER A 41 3.44 13.56 -9.38
N LYS A 42 4.57 13.01 -8.99
CA LYS A 42 5.79 12.98 -9.80
C LYS A 42 6.00 11.66 -10.51
N ILE A 43 5.69 10.54 -9.86
CA ILE A 43 6.08 9.21 -10.37
C ILE A 43 4.92 8.21 -10.44
N TRP A 44 3.68 8.66 -10.46
CA TRP A 44 2.52 7.76 -10.44
C TRP A 44 2.54 6.70 -11.55
N LYS A 45 3.10 7.02 -12.71
CA LYS A 45 3.17 6.07 -13.84
C LYS A 45 4.11 4.90 -13.57
N GLU A 46 5.07 5.08 -12.64
CA GLU A 46 6.03 4.05 -12.29
C GLU A 46 5.55 3.13 -11.18
N ILE A 47 4.50 3.52 -10.47
CA ILE A 47 4.03 2.79 -9.28
C ILE A 47 3.02 1.72 -9.69
N ASP A 48 3.33 0.48 -9.32
CA ASP A 48 2.49 -0.68 -9.63
C ASP A 48 1.58 -1.09 -8.47
N LEU A 49 1.93 -0.70 -7.23
CA LEU A 49 1.16 -1.03 -6.04
C LEU A 49 1.54 -0.06 -4.93
N VAL A 50 0.55 0.40 -4.17
CA VAL A 50 0.75 1.21 -2.97
C VAL A 50 0.46 0.35 -1.75
N LEU A 51 1.40 0.27 -0.81
CA LEU A 51 1.21 -0.34 0.50
C LEU A 51 1.05 0.80 1.50
N LEU A 52 -0.06 0.82 2.22
CA LEU A 52 -0.50 2.02 2.93
C LEU A 52 -0.95 1.69 4.35
N ASP A 53 -0.32 2.31 5.35
CA ASP A 53 -0.77 2.21 6.73
C ASP A 53 -1.95 3.15 6.96
N TRP A 54 -2.85 2.76 7.83
CA TRP A 54 -4.02 3.57 8.21
C TRP A 54 -3.64 4.69 9.18
N ASN A 55 -2.88 4.33 10.22
CA ASN A 55 -2.58 5.25 11.33
C ASN A 55 -1.29 6.02 11.07
N MET A 56 -1.44 7.26 10.60
CA MET A 56 -0.31 8.14 10.33
C MET A 56 -0.66 9.55 10.81
N PRO A 57 0.36 10.36 11.15
CA PRO A 57 0.11 11.75 11.57
C PRO A 57 -0.49 12.57 10.43
N GLU A 58 -1.26 13.57 10.78
CA GLU A 58 -1.85 14.59 9.92
C GLU A 58 -2.91 14.09 8.95
N MET A 59 -2.61 13.06 8.17
CA MET A 59 -3.54 12.52 7.18
C MET A 59 -3.58 11.00 7.33
N SER A 60 -4.76 10.43 7.60
CA SER A 60 -4.91 8.99 7.76
C SER A 60 -4.71 8.26 6.43
N GLY A 61 -4.32 6.99 6.51
CA GLY A 61 -4.23 6.16 5.31
C GLY A 61 -5.56 6.03 4.58
N TYR A 62 -6.66 6.04 5.32
CA TYR A 62 -7.98 6.03 4.69
C TYR A 62 -8.18 7.25 3.79
N ASP A 63 -7.78 8.43 4.27
CA ASP A 63 -7.89 9.66 3.48
C ASP A 63 -7.00 9.60 2.24
N VAL A 64 -5.80 9.04 2.37
CA VAL A 64 -4.90 8.83 1.22
C VAL A 64 -5.54 7.89 0.22
N LEU A 65 -6.13 6.78 0.69
CA LEU A 65 -6.82 5.82 -0.16
C LEU A 65 -7.94 6.50 -0.97
N VAL A 66 -8.76 7.30 -0.31
CA VAL A 66 -9.84 8.02 -0.98
C VAL A 66 -9.29 8.98 -2.03
N GLU A 67 -8.22 9.72 -1.69
CA GLU A 67 -7.57 10.63 -2.64
C GLU A 67 -7.06 9.89 -3.87
N ILE A 68 -6.41 8.75 -3.68
CA ILE A 68 -5.91 7.94 -4.80
C ILE A 68 -7.07 7.46 -5.67
N LYS A 69 -8.10 6.89 -5.04
CA LYS A 69 -9.19 6.24 -5.78
C LYS A 69 -10.15 7.20 -6.44
N THR A 70 -10.15 8.47 -6.03
CA THR A 70 -10.98 9.51 -6.65
C THR A 70 -10.19 10.36 -7.66
N ASN A 71 -8.90 10.12 -7.83
CA ASN A 71 -8.07 10.85 -8.77
C ASN A 71 -7.98 10.07 -10.09
N ASP A 72 -8.33 10.70 -11.20
CA ASP A 72 -8.36 10.05 -12.52
C ASP A 72 -7.00 9.49 -12.93
N LYS A 73 -5.90 10.08 -12.47
CA LYS A 73 -4.56 9.60 -12.81
C LYS A 73 -4.15 8.39 -11.98
N TYR A 74 -4.58 8.31 -10.71
CA TYR A 74 -4.09 7.32 -9.75
C TYR A 74 -5.05 6.17 -9.50
N LYS A 75 -6.32 6.33 -9.86
CA LYS A 75 -7.38 5.40 -9.43
C LYS A 75 -7.17 3.95 -9.85
N ASP A 76 -6.40 3.71 -10.90
CA ASP A 76 -6.13 2.34 -11.37
C ASP A 76 -4.94 1.68 -10.67
N ILE A 77 -4.18 2.43 -9.86
CA ILE A 77 -3.09 1.86 -9.08
C ILE A 77 -3.70 1.09 -7.91
N PRO A 78 -3.42 -0.21 -7.79
CA PRO A 78 -3.96 -0.97 -6.65
C PRO A 78 -3.34 -0.48 -5.34
N VAL A 79 -4.16 -0.46 -4.29
CA VAL A 79 -3.74 -0.06 -2.95
C VAL A 79 -4.04 -1.19 -1.98
N MET A 80 -3.03 -1.61 -1.24
CA MET A 80 -3.18 -2.58 -0.16
C MET A 80 -2.95 -1.89 1.18
N MET A 81 -3.89 -2.05 2.09
CA MET A 81 -3.71 -1.56 3.46
C MET A 81 -2.83 -2.53 4.23
N VAL A 82 -1.82 -2.02 4.94
CA VAL A 82 -0.93 -2.82 5.79
C VAL A 82 -0.86 -2.10 7.13
N THR A 83 -1.62 -2.55 8.12
CA THR A 83 -1.86 -1.74 9.31
C THR A 83 -2.25 -2.59 10.53
N THR A 84 -2.08 -2.02 11.73
CA THR A 84 -2.60 -2.63 12.96
C THR A 84 -4.12 -2.47 13.08
N GLU A 85 -4.73 -1.63 12.25
CA GLU A 85 -6.17 -1.38 12.28
C GLU A 85 -6.93 -2.59 11.72
N GLY A 86 -7.47 -3.41 12.62
CA GLY A 86 -8.07 -4.68 12.24
C GLY A 86 -9.56 -4.79 12.51
N GLN A 87 -10.24 -3.70 12.88
CA GLN A 87 -11.68 -3.74 13.10
C GLN A 87 -12.41 -4.00 11.79
N LYS A 88 -13.38 -4.90 11.85
CA LYS A 88 -14.14 -5.29 10.66
C LYS A 88 -14.76 -4.11 9.93
N SER A 89 -15.31 -3.15 10.68
CA SER A 89 -15.93 -1.96 10.09
C SER A 89 -14.92 -1.14 9.28
N ASN A 90 -13.69 -1.06 9.72
CA ASN A 90 -12.64 -0.32 9.03
C ASN A 90 -12.14 -1.07 7.80
N ILE A 91 -12.06 -2.40 7.90
CA ILE A 91 -11.70 -3.23 6.74
C ILE A 91 -12.76 -3.07 5.64
N VAL A 92 -14.04 -3.13 6.03
CA VAL A 92 -15.15 -2.95 5.07
C VAL A 92 -15.09 -1.56 4.45
N ALA A 93 -14.84 -0.51 5.26
CA ALA A 93 -14.73 0.85 4.74
C ALA A 93 -13.62 0.99 3.71
N ALA A 94 -12.46 0.40 3.98
CA ALA A 94 -11.32 0.43 3.06
C ALA A 94 -11.66 -0.28 1.74
N VAL A 95 -12.26 -1.46 1.81
CA VAL A 95 -12.65 -2.21 0.62
C VAL A 95 -13.65 -1.41 -0.21
N ARG A 96 -14.65 -0.81 0.45
CA ARG A 96 -15.64 0.03 -0.24
C ARG A 96 -15.01 1.27 -0.87
N ALA A 97 -13.95 1.79 -0.28
CA ALA A 97 -13.24 2.94 -0.83
C ALA A 97 -12.30 2.53 -1.99
N GLY A 98 -12.15 1.24 -2.23
CA GLY A 98 -11.39 0.75 -3.37
C GLY A 98 -10.07 0.06 -3.05
N ALA A 99 -9.80 -0.28 -1.78
CA ALA A 99 -8.61 -1.04 -1.44
C ALA A 99 -8.66 -2.43 -2.10
N ALA A 100 -7.57 -2.82 -2.73
CA ALA A 100 -7.49 -4.11 -3.41
C ALA A 100 -7.28 -5.26 -2.42
N ASN A 101 -6.65 -4.98 -1.29
CA ASN A 101 -6.38 -5.99 -0.27
C ASN A 101 -6.12 -5.34 1.09
N TYR A 102 -6.07 -6.15 2.13
CA TYR A 102 -5.88 -5.68 3.49
C TYR A 102 -5.05 -6.69 4.28
N LEU A 103 -3.98 -6.25 4.92
CA LEU A 103 -3.12 -7.10 5.73
C LEU A 103 -2.92 -6.46 7.09
N THR A 104 -3.22 -7.20 8.17
CA THR A 104 -3.05 -6.67 9.52
C THR A 104 -1.66 -7.00 10.08
N LYS A 105 -1.11 -6.06 10.83
CA LYS A 105 0.14 -6.26 11.57
C LYS A 105 -0.18 -6.90 12.92
N PRO A 106 0.65 -7.81 13.44
CA PRO A 106 1.84 -8.35 12.78
C PRO A 106 1.50 -9.34 11.68
N PHE A 107 2.37 -9.43 10.69
CA PHE A 107 2.20 -10.35 9.56
C PHE A 107 3.46 -11.21 9.39
N THR A 108 3.32 -12.34 8.71
CA THR A 108 4.48 -13.15 8.32
C THR A 108 4.99 -12.68 6.96
N VAL A 109 6.23 -13.04 6.65
CA VAL A 109 6.83 -12.75 5.34
C VAL A 109 5.98 -13.37 4.23
N GLU A 110 5.53 -14.62 4.45
CA GLU A 110 4.71 -15.34 3.47
C GLU A 110 3.38 -14.66 3.21
N GLU A 111 2.73 -14.17 4.27
CA GLU A 111 1.47 -13.44 4.14
C GLU A 111 1.66 -12.17 3.30
N LEU A 112 2.72 -11.43 3.58
CA LEU A 112 3.00 -10.20 2.84
C LEU A 112 3.30 -10.50 1.38
N GLN A 113 4.15 -11.50 1.11
CA GLN A 113 4.46 -11.91 -0.26
C GLN A 113 3.21 -12.31 -1.02
N THR A 114 2.38 -13.16 -0.42
CA THR A 114 1.15 -13.63 -1.04
C THR A 114 0.22 -12.47 -1.37
N LYS A 115 0.03 -11.56 -0.41
CA LYS A 115 -0.86 -10.40 -0.61
C LYS A 115 -0.36 -9.46 -1.70
N ILE A 116 0.95 -9.21 -1.75
CA ILE A 116 1.53 -8.38 -2.80
C ILE A 116 1.27 -9.01 -4.18
N LEU A 117 1.54 -10.31 -4.30
CA LEU A 117 1.35 -11.01 -5.58
C LEU A 117 -0.12 -11.04 -6.01
N GLU A 118 -1.04 -11.19 -5.06
CA GLU A 118 -2.47 -11.11 -5.34
C GLU A 118 -2.85 -9.73 -5.90
N CYS A 119 -2.30 -8.67 -5.31
CA CYS A 119 -2.64 -7.31 -5.72
C CYS A 119 -2.17 -6.98 -7.14
N ILE A 120 -1.05 -7.52 -7.56
CA ILE A 120 -0.53 -7.27 -8.91
C ILE A 120 -1.00 -8.30 -9.92
N GLY A 121 -1.92 -9.20 -9.52
CA GLY A 121 -2.55 -10.16 -10.41
C GLY A 121 -1.66 -11.26 -10.93
N ARG A 122 -0.59 -11.58 -10.22
CA ARG A 122 0.36 -12.60 -10.68
C ARG A 122 -0.24 -13.99 -10.75
N GLU A 123 -1.08 -14.34 -9.77
CA GLU A 123 -1.76 -15.63 -9.77
C GLU A 123 -2.72 -15.78 -10.94
N GLY A 124 -3.22 -14.67 -11.49
CA GLY A 124 -4.09 -14.68 -12.66
C GLY A 124 -3.34 -14.91 -13.97
N ASP A 125 -2.01 -14.84 -13.92
CA ASP A 125 -1.16 -15.03 -15.08
C ASP A 125 -0.87 -16.51 -15.37
N PHE A 126 -1.31 -17.38 -14.50
CA PHE A 126 -0.99 -18.82 -14.60
C PHE A 126 -2.05 -19.66 -15.28
#